data_287327297f092d8057c258d16277e0ea
#
_entry.id   287327297f092d8057c258d16277e0ea
#
_cell.length_a   1.000
_cell.length_b   1.000
_cell.length_c   1.000
_cell.angle_alpha   90.00
_cell.angle_beta   90.00
_cell.angle_gamma   90.00
#
_symmetry.space_group_name_H-M   'P 1'
#
loop_
_entity.id
_entity.type
_entity.pdbx_description
1 polymer ?
#
loop_
_entity_poly.entity_id
_entity_poly.type
_entity_poly.pdbx_seq_one_letter_code
_entity_poly.pdbx_strand_id
1 'polypeptide(L)'
;MSDVSSPLPAEAGLEDPTRIVGIDLGTSYSALAILDEDGQPRVIDNTSGSPLTASVVLLGSEDRAEVDPEAEILARSRPEQRVVAIKRELGNPRFALRHGNRRLTPELLSSLILTRLRQDAEKQLGSIRRAVITVPYYFNELRRRATRNAGQIAGIDVVDIINEPTAAALTYAWTSGALGQVGPSVSRSILVYDLGGGTFDVTLVEITATHLRVRATDGDTMLGGMDWTDRLTEVVAEEIIDEGGVDPREDPEVSFRLSQACETAKRTLSERMVTTLRLSHDGRDYSVDLTRSRFERVTADLLQRTRDTTELVLAQADVQGAELDEIVLIGGSTAMPGVRTMLEELGGQPPSDLLDPQLAVAQGAAIHAAILESREEGVDGGTGRALRRRLQAISTANVNSHSLGVEVTDRDDTKSRWNHIMIPRNTPVPCQVTQRFVTNTDNPRAIYIRLLEGEVSDVDSCVVIGDFRVVDLPPGLAAGTPIEVQYGYDRSGHIKVAARELVGNTEASV
;
A
#
# COMPACT_ATOMS: atom_id res chain seq x y z
N MET A 1 38.88 -27.40 -46.56
CA MET A 1 38.89 -26.42 -45.50
C MET A 1 37.54 -25.79 -45.51
N SER A 2 36.61 -26.36 -44.79
CA SER A 2 35.21 -25.97 -44.69
C SER A 2 35.05 -25.14 -43.44
N ASP A 3 34.75 -23.89 -43.65
CA ASP A 3 34.42 -22.89 -42.63
C ASP A 3 33.01 -23.14 -42.14
N VAL A 4 32.87 -23.59 -40.91
CA VAL A 4 31.59 -23.81 -40.22
C VAL A 4 31.42 -22.66 -39.25
N SER A 5 30.91 -21.54 -39.74
CA SER A 5 30.36 -20.50 -38.90
C SER A 5 28.94 -20.91 -38.47
N SER A 6 28.84 -21.43 -37.27
CA SER A 6 27.55 -21.60 -36.62
C SER A 6 26.93 -20.22 -36.33
N PRO A 7 25.69 -19.96 -36.71
CA PRO A 7 25.03 -18.73 -36.33
C PRO A 7 24.76 -18.78 -34.82
N LEU A 8 25.12 -17.69 -34.15
CA LEU A 8 24.67 -17.39 -32.78
C LEU A 8 23.14 -17.46 -32.72
N PRO A 9 22.57 -17.96 -31.61
CA PRO A 9 21.12 -17.94 -31.49
C PRO A 9 20.63 -16.50 -31.54
N ALA A 10 19.65 -16.27 -32.42
CA ALA A 10 18.97 -15.01 -32.57
C ALA A 10 18.46 -14.54 -31.18
N GLU A 11 18.86 -13.33 -30.80
CA GLU A 11 18.24 -12.61 -29.73
C GLU A 11 16.73 -12.51 -30.01
N ALA A 12 15.94 -13.27 -29.29
CA ALA A 12 14.51 -13.12 -29.24
C ALA A 12 14.21 -11.85 -28.43
N GLY A 13 14.40 -10.69 -29.05
CA GLY A 13 13.97 -9.41 -28.54
C GLY A 13 12.46 -9.30 -28.66
N LEU A 14 11.76 -9.70 -27.66
CA LEU A 14 10.33 -9.48 -27.55
C LEU A 14 10.10 -8.12 -26.91
N GLU A 15 10.09 -7.07 -27.72
CA GLU A 15 9.36 -5.85 -27.38
C GLU A 15 7.86 -6.16 -27.47
N ASP A 16 7.26 -6.59 -26.38
CA ASP A 16 5.81 -6.64 -26.22
C ASP A 16 5.35 -5.36 -25.51
N PRO A 17 4.95 -4.31 -26.26
CA PRO A 17 4.52 -3.04 -25.67
C PRO A 17 3.19 -3.17 -24.93
N THR A 18 2.53 -4.32 -24.96
CA THR A 18 1.23 -4.58 -24.35
C THR A 18 1.36 -5.20 -22.96
N ARG A 19 2.53 -5.77 -22.63
CA ARG A 19 2.75 -6.42 -21.34
C ARG A 19 2.50 -5.47 -20.17
N ILE A 20 1.74 -5.95 -19.19
CA ILE A 20 1.49 -5.25 -17.93
C ILE A 20 2.34 -5.92 -16.84
N VAL A 21 3.12 -5.14 -16.11
CA VAL A 21 3.91 -5.64 -14.97
C VAL A 21 3.22 -5.36 -13.65
N GLY A 22 3.54 -6.13 -12.61
CA GLY A 22 3.14 -5.84 -11.24
C GLY A 22 4.28 -5.15 -10.48
N ILE A 23 3.98 -4.08 -9.78
CA ILE A 23 4.94 -3.35 -8.96
C ILE A 23 4.44 -3.25 -7.53
N ASP A 24 5.25 -3.73 -6.59
CA ASP A 24 5.11 -3.41 -5.18
C ASP A 24 5.95 -2.18 -4.85
N LEU A 25 5.28 -1.05 -4.59
CA LEU A 25 5.92 0.18 -4.12
C LEU A 25 5.91 0.18 -2.59
N GLY A 26 6.89 -0.44 -1.96
CA GLY A 26 6.97 -0.59 -0.50
C GLY A 26 7.58 0.63 0.21
N THR A 27 7.39 0.72 1.53
CA THR A 27 7.96 1.80 2.37
C THR A 27 9.48 1.71 2.48
N SER A 28 10.01 0.49 2.66
CA SER A 28 11.45 0.23 2.82
C SER A 28 12.06 -0.38 1.57
N TYR A 29 11.37 -1.29 0.93
CA TYR A 29 11.81 -2.00 -0.28
C TYR A 29 10.67 -2.07 -1.28
N SER A 30 11.01 -2.04 -2.56
CA SER A 30 10.09 -2.19 -3.69
C SER A 30 10.53 -3.30 -4.60
N ALA A 31 9.60 -3.93 -5.31
CA ALA A 31 9.85 -5.03 -6.22
C ALA A 31 8.99 -4.93 -7.49
N LEU A 32 9.46 -5.51 -8.57
CA LEU A 32 8.72 -5.65 -9.82
C LEU A 32 8.63 -7.14 -10.20
N ALA A 33 7.46 -7.57 -10.63
CA ALA A 33 7.22 -8.94 -11.03
C ALA A 33 6.39 -9.04 -12.31
N ILE A 34 6.47 -10.20 -12.95
CA ILE A 34 5.64 -10.60 -14.10
C ILE A 34 5.04 -11.98 -13.86
N LEU A 35 3.96 -12.30 -14.56
CA LEU A 35 3.56 -13.68 -14.74
C LEU A 35 4.24 -14.19 -16.03
N ASP A 36 5.01 -15.30 -15.93
CA ASP A 36 5.68 -15.86 -17.08
C ASP A 36 4.74 -16.73 -17.95
N GLU A 37 5.25 -17.27 -19.05
CA GLU A 37 4.48 -18.07 -20.00
C GLU A 37 3.97 -19.39 -19.40
N ASP A 38 4.66 -19.91 -18.38
CA ASP A 38 4.26 -21.10 -17.63
C ASP A 38 3.24 -20.79 -16.51
N GLY A 39 2.90 -19.51 -16.34
CA GLY A 39 1.97 -19.03 -15.32
C GLY A 39 2.60 -18.97 -13.93
N GLN A 40 3.95 -18.83 -13.83
CA GLN A 40 4.63 -18.64 -12.57
C GLN A 40 4.87 -17.13 -12.33
N PRO A 41 4.53 -16.60 -11.16
CA PRO A 41 4.84 -15.23 -10.81
C PRO A 41 6.35 -15.10 -10.50
N ARG A 42 7.06 -14.34 -11.33
CA ARG A 42 8.51 -14.18 -11.24
C ARG A 42 8.87 -12.73 -10.92
N VAL A 43 9.58 -12.52 -9.83
CA VAL A 43 10.18 -11.23 -9.49
C VAL A 43 11.40 -10.98 -10.39
N ILE A 44 11.58 -9.75 -10.82
CA ILE A 44 12.68 -9.33 -11.70
C ILE A 44 13.76 -8.70 -10.82
N ASP A 45 14.95 -9.27 -10.87
CA ASP A 45 16.08 -8.77 -10.12
C ASP A 45 16.52 -7.39 -10.63
N ASN A 46 16.95 -6.54 -9.71
CA ASN A 46 17.58 -5.27 -10.05
C ASN A 46 19.01 -5.49 -10.59
N THR A 47 19.69 -4.42 -10.96
CA THR A 47 21.06 -4.50 -11.54
C THR A 47 22.12 -5.03 -10.58
N SER A 48 21.87 -5.11 -9.28
CA SER A 48 22.77 -5.76 -8.31
C SER A 48 22.45 -7.24 -8.09
N GLY A 49 21.46 -7.79 -8.80
CA GLY A 49 21.03 -9.19 -8.67
C GLY A 49 20.15 -9.45 -7.45
N SER A 50 19.51 -8.41 -6.89
CA SER A 50 18.57 -8.54 -5.78
C SER A 50 17.13 -8.42 -6.29
N PRO A 51 16.18 -9.23 -5.79
CA PRO A 51 14.75 -9.09 -6.10
C PRO A 51 14.12 -7.84 -5.46
N LEU A 52 14.81 -7.23 -4.50
CA LEU A 52 14.35 -6.06 -3.77
C LEU A 52 15.23 -4.85 -4.05
N THR A 53 14.60 -3.71 -4.33
CA THR A 53 15.25 -2.41 -4.47
C THR A 53 14.88 -1.54 -3.27
N ALA A 54 15.88 -0.97 -2.59
CA ALA A 54 15.64 -0.08 -1.46
C ALA A 54 14.83 1.16 -1.90
N SER A 55 13.74 1.46 -1.16
CA SER A 55 12.91 2.65 -1.39
C SER A 55 13.55 3.89 -0.78
N VAL A 56 14.80 4.16 -1.16
CA VAL A 56 15.65 5.24 -0.66
C VAL A 56 16.03 6.15 -1.82
N VAL A 57 15.78 7.46 -1.66
CA VAL A 57 16.20 8.48 -2.61
C VAL A 57 17.40 9.24 -2.03
N LEU A 58 18.47 9.32 -2.78
CA LEU A 58 19.67 10.11 -2.44
C LEU A 58 19.59 11.47 -3.13
N LEU A 59 19.71 12.52 -2.35
CA LEU A 59 19.80 13.90 -2.83
C LEU A 59 21.27 14.25 -3.09
N GLY A 60 21.67 14.29 -4.36
CA GLY A 60 23.02 14.63 -4.77
C GLY A 60 23.29 16.13 -4.77
N SER A 61 24.49 16.55 -5.18
CA SER A 61 24.78 17.94 -5.49
C SER A 61 24.05 18.39 -6.77
N GLU A 62 23.80 19.70 -6.92
CA GLU A 62 23.26 20.32 -8.13
C GLU A 62 21.86 19.85 -8.54
N ASP A 63 20.91 19.78 -7.61
CA ASP A 63 19.52 19.41 -7.86
C ASP A 63 19.33 17.99 -8.45
N ARG A 64 20.29 17.10 -8.28
CA ARG A 64 20.15 15.69 -8.64
C ARG A 64 19.55 14.89 -7.50
N ALA A 65 18.62 14.01 -7.85
CA ALA A 65 18.06 13.01 -6.92
C ALA A 65 18.02 11.68 -7.66
N GLU A 66 18.50 10.62 -7.02
CA GLU A 66 18.61 9.30 -7.65
C GLU A 66 18.30 8.17 -6.67
N VAL A 67 17.91 7.03 -7.22
CA VAL A 67 17.76 5.78 -6.47
C VAL A 67 18.84 4.83 -6.94
N ASP A 68 19.70 4.42 -6.01
CA ASP A 68 20.77 3.45 -6.27
C ASP A 68 20.46 2.16 -5.52
N PRO A 69 20.70 0.97 -6.09
CA PRO A 69 20.59 -0.30 -5.36
C PRO A 69 21.49 -0.36 -4.13
N GLU A 70 22.61 0.37 -4.16
CA GLU A 70 23.54 0.52 -3.04
C GLU A 70 23.24 1.75 -2.16
N ALA A 71 22.08 2.38 -2.35
CA ALA A 71 21.69 3.60 -1.64
C ALA A 71 21.76 3.46 -0.11
N GLU A 72 21.48 2.29 0.43
CA GLU A 72 21.68 2.02 1.87
C GLU A 72 23.14 2.11 2.29
N ILE A 73 24.07 1.70 1.43
CA ILE A 73 25.52 1.75 1.72
C ILE A 73 26.00 3.19 1.58
N LEU A 74 25.61 3.88 0.53
CA LEU A 74 25.97 5.28 0.27
C LEU A 74 25.34 6.22 1.31
N ALA A 75 24.13 5.94 1.76
CA ALA A 75 23.44 6.69 2.79
C ALA A 75 24.16 6.67 4.17
N ARG A 76 25.00 5.65 4.43
CA ARG A 76 25.81 5.62 5.66
C ARG A 76 26.84 6.72 5.72
N SER A 77 27.32 7.20 4.58
CA SER A 77 28.32 8.28 4.49
C SER A 77 27.69 9.68 4.38
N ARG A 78 26.40 9.79 4.08
CA ARG A 78 25.67 11.06 3.87
C ARG A 78 24.22 10.96 4.33
N PRO A 79 23.98 10.78 5.63
CA PRO A 79 22.63 10.54 6.17
C PRO A 79 21.66 11.69 5.90
N GLU A 80 22.17 12.94 5.86
CA GLU A 80 21.38 14.16 5.59
C GLU A 80 20.86 14.29 4.15
N GLN A 81 21.44 13.53 3.23
CA GLN A 81 21.03 13.52 1.81
C GLN A 81 20.04 12.42 1.49
N ARG A 82 19.59 11.67 2.49
CA ARG A 82 18.73 10.51 2.34
C ARG A 82 17.27 10.85 2.58
N VAL A 83 16.40 10.45 1.66
CA VAL A 83 14.94 10.46 1.85
C VAL A 83 14.45 9.02 1.91
N VAL A 84 13.81 8.66 3.01
CA VAL A 84 13.26 7.34 3.27
C VAL A 84 11.79 7.42 3.62
N ALA A 85 11.10 6.29 3.61
CA ALA A 85 9.69 6.15 4.01
C ALA A 85 8.74 7.10 3.27
N ILE A 86 9.10 7.53 2.05
CA ILE A 86 8.34 8.52 1.28
C ILE A 86 6.91 8.05 0.99
N LYS A 87 6.66 6.75 0.98
CA LYS A 87 5.33 6.17 0.84
C LYS A 87 4.37 6.64 1.93
N ARG A 88 4.85 6.85 3.18
CA ARG A 88 4.03 7.38 4.28
C ARG A 88 3.56 8.81 4.01
N GLU A 89 4.28 9.56 3.16
CA GLU A 89 4.00 10.96 2.83
C GLU A 89 3.15 11.13 1.57
N LEU A 90 2.89 10.08 0.79
CA LEU A 90 2.02 10.14 -0.39
C LEU A 90 0.65 10.72 0.00
N GLY A 91 0.20 11.72 -0.77
CA GLY A 91 -1.05 12.42 -0.51
C GLY A 91 -1.01 13.41 0.67
N ASN A 92 0.15 13.65 1.30
CA ASN A 92 0.30 14.66 2.35
C ASN A 92 0.52 16.06 1.75
N PRO A 93 -0.48 16.97 1.80
CA PRO A 93 -0.34 18.31 1.23
C PRO A 93 0.63 19.22 2.00
N ARG A 94 0.97 18.84 3.24
CA ARG A 94 1.88 19.61 4.11
C ARG A 94 3.33 19.18 3.96
N PHE A 95 3.62 18.13 3.18
CA PHE A 95 4.99 17.71 2.94
C PHE A 95 5.81 18.83 2.30
N ALA A 96 6.93 19.18 2.91
CA ALA A 96 7.74 20.32 2.52
C ALA A 96 9.24 19.97 2.57
N LEU A 97 9.70 19.24 1.54
CA LEU A 97 11.13 19.00 1.35
C LEU A 97 11.65 19.94 0.25
N ARG A 98 12.74 20.65 0.53
CA ARG A 98 13.44 21.47 -0.46
C ARG A 98 14.83 20.92 -0.68
N HIS A 99 15.26 20.88 -1.94
CA HIS A 99 16.62 20.55 -2.32
C HIS A 99 17.07 21.58 -3.36
N GLY A 100 18.09 22.38 -3.02
CA GLY A 100 18.44 23.57 -3.81
C GLY A 100 17.24 24.54 -3.92
N ASN A 101 16.92 24.93 -5.14
CA ASN A 101 15.78 25.80 -5.43
C ASN A 101 14.48 25.04 -5.76
N ARG A 102 14.48 23.71 -5.67
CA ARG A 102 13.33 22.88 -6.04
C ARG A 102 12.57 22.44 -4.79
N ARG A 103 11.24 22.44 -4.92
CA ARG A 103 10.35 21.73 -3.96
C ARG A 103 10.17 20.31 -4.48
N LEU A 104 10.52 19.34 -3.65
CA LEU A 104 10.29 17.93 -3.91
C LEU A 104 8.96 17.51 -3.30
N THR A 105 8.14 16.80 -4.07
CA THR A 105 6.87 16.25 -3.58
C THR A 105 7.01 14.74 -3.36
N PRO A 106 6.14 14.12 -2.53
CA PRO A 106 6.16 12.67 -2.34
C PRO A 106 5.99 11.91 -3.66
N GLU A 107 5.14 12.41 -4.57
CA GLU A 107 4.90 11.82 -5.88
C GLU A 107 6.19 11.83 -6.73
N LEU A 108 6.91 12.96 -6.75
CA LEU A 108 8.17 13.06 -7.48
C LEU A 108 9.23 12.11 -6.91
N LEU A 109 9.36 12.04 -5.58
CA LEU A 109 10.33 11.15 -4.93
C LEU A 109 9.98 9.67 -5.16
N SER A 110 8.71 9.31 -5.06
CA SER A 110 8.23 7.96 -5.37
C SER A 110 8.41 7.60 -6.85
N SER A 111 8.26 8.58 -7.76
CA SER A 111 8.50 8.36 -9.20
C SER A 111 9.93 7.98 -9.53
N LEU A 112 10.92 8.43 -8.74
CA LEU A 112 12.32 8.04 -8.92
C LEU A 112 12.51 6.54 -8.60
N ILE A 113 11.85 6.03 -7.53
CA ILE A 113 11.86 4.61 -7.19
C ILE A 113 11.23 3.79 -8.32
N LEU A 114 10.06 4.20 -8.80
CA LEU A 114 9.35 3.55 -9.90
C LEU A 114 10.17 3.59 -11.21
N THR A 115 10.83 4.71 -11.49
CA THR A 115 11.73 4.85 -12.66
C THR A 115 12.89 3.86 -12.56
N ARG A 116 13.48 3.71 -11.38
CA ARG A 116 14.57 2.76 -11.16
C ARG A 116 14.13 1.33 -11.38
N LEU A 117 13.03 0.90 -10.78
CA LEU A 117 12.46 -0.44 -10.97
C LEU A 117 12.20 -0.72 -12.45
N ARG A 118 11.57 0.22 -13.15
CA ARG A 118 11.31 0.11 -14.58
C ARG A 118 12.60 -0.06 -15.38
N GLN A 119 13.60 0.82 -15.17
CA GLN A 119 14.87 0.77 -15.91
C GLN A 119 15.66 -0.53 -15.67
N ASP A 120 15.64 -1.06 -14.47
CA ASP A 120 16.29 -2.33 -14.16
C ASP A 120 15.58 -3.51 -14.84
N ALA A 121 14.26 -3.51 -14.81
CA ALA A 121 13.46 -4.53 -15.47
C ALA A 121 13.51 -4.46 -17.01
N GLU A 122 13.59 -3.26 -17.60
CA GLU A 122 13.72 -3.06 -19.04
C GLU A 122 14.98 -3.71 -19.63
N LYS A 123 16.05 -3.88 -18.84
CA LYS A 123 17.26 -4.60 -19.27
C LYS A 123 17.03 -6.08 -19.53
N GLN A 124 16.01 -6.67 -18.91
CA GLN A 124 15.68 -8.09 -19.02
C GLN A 124 14.43 -8.34 -19.87
N LEU A 125 13.48 -7.41 -19.85
CA LEU A 125 12.14 -7.60 -20.42
C LEU A 125 11.87 -6.75 -21.69
N GLY A 126 12.79 -5.85 -22.06
CA GLY A 126 12.49 -4.82 -23.07
C GLY A 126 11.65 -3.68 -22.48
N SER A 127 11.06 -2.87 -23.35
CA SER A 127 10.33 -1.66 -22.94
C SER A 127 9.12 -1.95 -22.07
N ILE A 128 9.01 -1.27 -20.93
CA ILE A 128 7.90 -1.37 -19.98
C ILE A 128 7.17 -0.03 -19.97
N ARG A 129 5.87 -0.09 -20.31
CA ARG A 129 5.02 1.11 -20.35
C ARG A 129 3.81 1.03 -19.42
N ARG A 130 3.37 -0.17 -19.05
CA ARG A 130 2.11 -0.40 -18.34
C ARG A 130 2.37 -1.19 -17.06
N ALA A 131 1.74 -0.77 -15.96
CA ALA A 131 1.86 -1.47 -14.69
C ALA A 131 0.59 -1.44 -13.86
N VAL A 132 0.45 -2.45 -13.01
CA VAL A 132 -0.36 -2.44 -11.79
C VAL A 132 0.56 -2.07 -10.64
N ILE A 133 0.18 -1.10 -9.80
CA ILE A 133 0.95 -0.68 -8.63
C ILE A 133 0.16 -1.01 -7.37
N THR A 134 0.85 -1.50 -6.32
CA THR A 134 0.21 -1.83 -5.05
C THR A 134 0.14 -0.65 -4.11
N VAL A 135 -0.86 -0.67 -3.25
CA VAL A 135 -1.01 0.28 -2.14
C VAL A 135 -1.52 -0.46 -0.90
N PRO A 136 -1.20 0.00 0.31
CA PRO A 136 -1.85 -0.47 1.52
C PRO A 136 -3.37 -0.38 1.39
N TYR A 137 -4.08 -1.31 2.00
CA TYR A 137 -5.54 -1.31 1.89
C TYR A 137 -6.14 -0.03 2.48
N TYR A 138 -5.58 0.44 3.59
CA TYR A 138 -6.04 1.60 4.34
C TYR A 138 -5.60 2.95 3.73
N PHE A 139 -5.07 2.97 2.49
CA PHE A 139 -4.81 4.21 1.76
C PHE A 139 -6.13 4.84 1.32
N ASN A 140 -6.34 6.10 1.72
CA ASN A 140 -7.44 6.93 1.27
C ASN A 140 -7.29 7.33 -0.21
N GLU A 141 -8.33 7.94 -0.79
CA GLU A 141 -8.35 8.32 -2.21
C GLU A 141 -7.21 9.29 -2.58
N LEU A 142 -6.85 10.23 -1.69
CA LEU A 142 -5.73 11.15 -1.96
C LEU A 142 -4.41 10.41 -2.12
N ARG A 143 -4.13 9.42 -1.28
CA ARG A 143 -2.93 8.59 -1.33
C ARG A 143 -2.90 7.68 -2.55
N ARG A 144 -4.04 7.09 -2.92
CA ARG A 144 -4.20 6.27 -4.15
C ARG A 144 -3.93 7.09 -5.39
N ARG A 145 -4.50 8.30 -5.48
CA ARG A 145 -4.26 9.25 -6.56
C ARG A 145 -2.80 9.69 -6.63
N ALA A 146 -2.17 9.98 -5.48
CA ALA A 146 -0.75 10.34 -5.41
C ALA A 146 0.15 9.19 -5.92
N THR A 147 -0.18 7.93 -5.62
CA THR A 147 0.53 6.75 -6.14
C THR A 147 0.40 6.65 -7.66
N ARG A 148 -0.80 6.85 -8.21
CA ARG A 148 -1.02 6.88 -9.67
C ARG A 148 -0.23 8.00 -10.33
N ASN A 149 -0.23 9.20 -9.75
CA ASN A 149 0.54 10.34 -10.25
C ASN A 149 2.05 10.05 -10.25
N ALA A 150 2.57 9.39 -9.21
CA ALA A 150 3.98 8.98 -9.17
C ALA A 150 4.33 8.03 -10.33
N GLY A 151 3.45 7.07 -10.65
CA GLY A 151 3.60 6.20 -11.82
C GLY A 151 3.63 6.98 -13.14
N GLN A 152 2.70 7.92 -13.32
CA GLN A 152 2.65 8.77 -14.51
C GLN A 152 3.92 9.63 -14.66
N ILE A 153 4.42 10.23 -13.58
CA ILE A 153 5.67 10.99 -13.56
C ILE A 153 6.85 10.07 -13.94
N ALA A 154 6.84 8.81 -13.51
CA ALA A 154 7.84 7.81 -13.90
C ALA A 154 7.71 7.34 -15.36
N GLY A 155 6.73 7.83 -16.13
CA GLY A 155 6.46 7.42 -17.52
C GLY A 155 5.79 6.04 -17.62
N ILE A 156 5.06 5.64 -16.59
CA ILE A 156 4.30 4.38 -16.53
C ILE A 156 2.81 4.71 -16.66
N ASP A 157 2.14 4.05 -17.59
CA ASP A 157 0.68 4.00 -17.64
C ASP A 157 0.19 3.06 -16.54
N VAL A 158 -0.36 3.62 -15.45
CA VAL A 158 -0.87 2.87 -14.30
C VAL A 158 -2.28 2.38 -14.63
N VAL A 159 -2.35 1.15 -15.14
CA VAL A 159 -3.62 0.55 -15.60
C VAL A 159 -4.56 0.22 -14.45
N ASP A 160 -4.00 -0.11 -13.28
CA ASP A 160 -4.79 -0.32 -12.05
C ASP A 160 -3.96 -0.12 -10.79
N ILE A 161 -4.64 0.11 -9.68
CA ILE A 161 -4.11 0.13 -8.32
C ILE A 161 -4.73 -1.03 -7.55
N ILE A 162 -3.91 -1.98 -7.08
CA ILE A 162 -4.38 -3.11 -6.27
C ILE A 162 -3.93 -2.97 -4.82
N ASN A 163 -4.76 -3.43 -3.89
CA ASN A 163 -4.41 -3.44 -2.47
C ASN A 163 -3.39 -4.54 -2.16
N GLU A 164 -2.36 -4.24 -1.35
CA GLU A 164 -1.29 -5.16 -0.97
C GLU A 164 -1.80 -6.50 -0.43
N PRO A 165 -2.73 -6.54 0.56
CA PRO A 165 -3.24 -7.83 1.05
C PRO A 165 -4.09 -8.58 0.01
N THR A 166 -4.76 -7.88 -0.91
CA THR A 166 -5.47 -8.52 -2.04
C THR A 166 -4.48 -9.17 -3.00
N ALA A 167 -3.38 -8.49 -3.32
CA ALA A 167 -2.30 -9.02 -4.14
C ALA A 167 -1.68 -10.27 -3.50
N ALA A 168 -1.37 -10.20 -2.20
CA ALA A 168 -0.82 -11.33 -1.44
C ALA A 168 -1.77 -12.53 -1.40
N ALA A 169 -3.07 -12.28 -1.19
CA ALA A 169 -4.09 -13.33 -1.24
C ALA A 169 -4.19 -13.97 -2.63
N LEU A 170 -4.02 -13.18 -3.72
CA LEU A 170 -3.93 -13.72 -5.08
C LEU A 170 -2.72 -14.63 -5.24
N THR A 171 -1.55 -14.24 -4.73
CA THR A 171 -0.34 -15.07 -4.76
C THR A 171 -0.56 -16.38 -4.01
N TYR A 172 -1.12 -16.30 -2.79
CA TYR A 172 -1.41 -17.50 -1.99
C TYR A 172 -2.38 -18.42 -2.74
N ALA A 173 -3.50 -17.89 -3.22
CA ALA A 173 -4.53 -18.68 -3.89
C ALA A 173 -4.05 -19.27 -5.23
N TRP A 174 -3.16 -18.58 -5.93
CA TRP A 174 -2.54 -19.05 -7.17
C TRP A 174 -1.53 -20.15 -6.89
N THR A 175 -0.61 -19.94 -5.94
CA THR A 175 0.49 -20.87 -5.58
C THR A 175 -0.03 -22.13 -4.91
N SER A 176 -1.03 -22.02 -4.02
CA SER A 176 -1.69 -23.16 -3.39
C SER A 176 -2.60 -23.95 -4.35
N GLY A 177 -2.84 -23.42 -5.57
CA GLY A 177 -3.78 -24.01 -6.53
C GLY A 177 -5.25 -23.83 -6.15
N ALA A 178 -5.58 -23.00 -5.18
CA ALA A 178 -6.97 -22.74 -4.78
C ALA A 178 -7.75 -21.97 -5.86
N LEU A 179 -7.07 -21.15 -6.69
CA LEU A 179 -7.65 -20.43 -7.82
C LEU A 179 -7.45 -21.18 -9.15
N GLY A 180 -8.50 -21.14 -9.99
CA GLY A 180 -8.48 -21.65 -11.36
C GLY A 180 -8.60 -23.17 -11.46
N GLN A 181 -9.06 -23.86 -10.41
CA GLN A 181 -9.40 -25.28 -10.47
C GLN A 181 -10.84 -25.50 -10.93
N VAL A 182 -11.04 -26.56 -11.73
CA VAL A 182 -12.37 -27.05 -12.11
C VAL A 182 -12.76 -28.13 -11.11
N GLY A 183 -13.69 -27.81 -10.19
CA GLY A 183 -14.15 -28.77 -9.18
C GLY A 183 -15.18 -28.14 -8.23
N PRO A 184 -15.71 -28.91 -7.25
CA PRO A 184 -16.58 -28.33 -6.24
C PRO A 184 -15.82 -27.24 -5.47
N SER A 185 -16.40 -26.04 -5.48
CA SER A 185 -15.81 -24.88 -4.85
C SER A 185 -15.93 -25.01 -3.34
N VAL A 186 -14.80 -25.23 -2.65
CA VAL A 186 -14.71 -25.07 -1.19
C VAL A 186 -14.31 -23.63 -0.94
N SER A 187 -15.13 -22.92 -0.17
CA SER A 187 -14.76 -21.58 0.31
C SER A 187 -13.73 -21.70 1.42
N ARG A 188 -12.68 -20.87 1.38
CA ARG A 188 -11.64 -20.78 2.40
C ARG A 188 -11.58 -19.36 2.95
N SER A 189 -11.51 -19.24 4.26
CA SER A 189 -11.34 -17.98 4.99
C SER A 189 -9.86 -17.79 5.34
N ILE A 190 -9.22 -16.78 4.74
CA ILE A 190 -7.80 -16.53 4.86
C ILE A 190 -7.57 -15.17 5.50
N LEU A 191 -6.81 -15.13 6.58
CA LEU A 191 -6.34 -13.89 7.19
C LEU A 191 -5.01 -13.51 6.55
N VAL A 192 -4.94 -12.36 5.90
CA VAL A 192 -3.70 -11.75 5.42
C VAL A 192 -3.28 -10.70 6.45
N TYR A 193 -2.12 -10.91 7.06
CA TYR A 193 -1.52 -10.02 8.03
C TYR A 193 -0.27 -9.41 7.42
N ASP A 194 -0.34 -8.14 7.07
CA ASP A 194 0.72 -7.40 6.40
C ASP A 194 1.34 -6.39 7.36
N LEU A 195 2.52 -6.71 7.90
CA LEU A 195 3.32 -5.81 8.72
C LEU A 195 4.61 -5.46 7.97
N GLY A 196 4.55 -4.36 7.24
CA GLY A 196 5.64 -3.83 6.47
C GLY A 196 6.65 -3.04 7.30
N GLY A 197 7.52 -2.28 6.61
CA GLY A 197 8.45 -1.36 7.28
C GLY A 197 7.78 -0.13 7.85
N GLY A 198 6.66 0.31 7.25
CA GLY A 198 6.02 1.58 7.58
C GLY A 198 4.51 1.56 7.74
N THR A 199 3.84 0.49 7.33
CA THR A 199 2.38 0.35 7.38
C THR A 199 2.02 -1.02 7.92
N PHE A 200 0.82 -1.10 8.48
CA PHE A 200 0.19 -2.33 8.93
C PHE A 200 -1.21 -2.41 8.34
N ASP A 201 -1.52 -3.53 7.70
CA ASP A 201 -2.85 -3.88 7.22
C ASP A 201 -3.20 -5.31 7.64
N VAL A 202 -4.45 -5.53 7.99
CA VAL A 202 -4.99 -6.88 8.20
C VAL A 202 -6.30 -7.02 7.45
N THR A 203 -6.42 -8.12 6.70
CA THR A 203 -7.53 -8.31 5.77
C THR A 203 -8.02 -9.76 5.81
N LEU A 204 -9.31 -9.93 6.03
CA LEU A 204 -9.96 -11.23 5.90
C LEU A 204 -10.47 -11.42 4.47
N VAL A 205 -10.04 -12.49 3.83
CA VAL A 205 -10.36 -12.80 2.45
C VAL A 205 -11.03 -14.17 2.37
N GLU A 206 -12.12 -14.23 1.62
CA GLU A 206 -12.76 -15.47 1.22
C GLU A 206 -12.30 -15.87 -0.18
N ILE A 207 -11.79 -17.08 -0.34
CA ILE A 207 -11.28 -17.60 -1.60
C ILE A 207 -12.09 -18.81 -2.03
N THR A 208 -12.53 -18.81 -3.28
CA THR A 208 -13.14 -19.95 -3.96
C THR A 208 -12.35 -20.26 -5.24
N ALA A 209 -12.73 -21.29 -5.99
CA ALA A 209 -12.03 -21.68 -7.22
C ALA A 209 -11.89 -20.56 -8.26
N THR A 210 -12.79 -19.57 -8.28
CA THR A 210 -12.80 -18.48 -9.27
C THR A 210 -12.96 -17.09 -8.69
N HIS A 211 -13.19 -16.98 -7.38
CA HIS A 211 -13.49 -15.70 -6.75
C HIS A 211 -12.57 -15.49 -5.53
N LEU A 212 -12.03 -14.30 -5.44
CA LEU A 212 -11.37 -13.77 -4.27
C LEU A 212 -12.18 -12.57 -3.78
N ARG A 213 -12.70 -12.65 -2.56
CA ARG A 213 -13.56 -11.62 -1.98
C ARG A 213 -13.01 -11.16 -0.64
N VAL A 214 -12.75 -9.87 -0.51
CA VAL A 214 -12.46 -9.26 0.78
C VAL A 214 -13.76 -9.19 1.60
N ARG A 215 -13.70 -9.65 2.86
CA ARG A 215 -14.80 -9.64 3.83
C ARG A 215 -14.74 -8.43 4.73
N ALA A 216 -13.58 -8.18 5.30
CA ALA A 216 -13.29 -7.04 6.16
C ALA A 216 -11.81 -6.70 6.10
N THR A 217 -11.49 -5.46 6.38
CA THR A 217 -10.11 -4.95 6.45
C THR A 217 -10.02 -3.80 7.44
N ASP A 218 -8.86 -3.68 8.08
CA ASP A 218 -8.49 -2.52 8.88
C ASP A 218 -6.96 -2.39 8.88
N GLY A 219 -6.41 -1.26 9.35
CA GLY A 219 -4.97 -1.04 9.34
C GLY A 219 -4.54 0.29 9.95
N ASP A 220 -3.22 0.49 9.96
CA ASP A 220 -2.59 1.71 10.43
C ASP A 220 -1.46 2.12 9.48
N THR A 221 -1.63 3.24 8.80
CA THR A 221 -0.66 3.75 7.83
C THR A 221 0.59 4.36 8.47
N MET A 222 0.65 4.40 9.80
CA MET A 222 1.76 4.94 10.60
C MET A 222 2.27 3.92 11.61
N LEU A 223 2.08 2.61 11.35
CA LEU A 223 2.58 1.52 12.18
C LEU A 223 3.32 0.51 11.30
N GLY A 224 4.59 0.26 11.60
CA GLY A 224 5.42 -0.71 10.89
C GLY A 224 6.77 -0.91 11.54
N GLY A 225 7.63 -1.72 10.97
CA GLY A 225 8.94 -2.09 11.53
C GLY A 225 9.84 -0.91 11.93
N MET A 226 9.65 0.26 11.31
CA MET A 226 10.36 1.48 11.69
C MET A 226 9.99 1.93 13.10
N ASP A 227 8.73 1.80 13.50
CA ASP A 227 8.26 2.21 14.84
C ASP A 227 8.88 1.31 15.95
N TRP A 228 9.11 0.01 15.65
CA TRP A 228 9.89 -0.88 16.52
C TRP A 228 11.36 -0.45 16.63
N THR A 229 11.96 -0.02 15.50
CA THR A 229 13.34 0.49 15.49
C THR A 229 13.46 1.79 16.26
N ASP A 230 12.52 2.71 16.08
CA ASP A 230 12.50 3.99 16.78
C ASP A 230 12.36 3.80 18.29
N ARG A 231 11.46 2.89 18.73
CA ARG A 231 11.31 2.54 20.13
C ARG A 231 12.62 1.97 20.73
N LEU A 232 13.29 1.09 19.97
CA LEU A 232 14.58 0.54 20.42
C LEU A 232 15.67 1.63 20.47
N THR A 233 15.65 2.56 19.51
CA THR A 233 16.57 3.71 19.46
C THR A 233 16.39 4.62 20.68
N GLU A 234 15.15 4.90 21.07
CA GLU A 234 14.84 5.66 22.29
C GLU A 234 15.42 4.97 23.54
N VAL A 235 15.14 3.67 23.70
CA VAL A 235 15.59 2.88 24.86
C VAL A 235 17.11 2.83 24.95
N VAL A 236 17.81 2.66 23.84
CA VAL A 236 19.29 2.63 23.84
C VAL A 236 19.89 4.02 24.09
N ALA A 237 19.28 5.08 23.53
CA ALA A 237 19.73 6.44 23.78
C ALA A 237 19.59 6.82 25.27
N GLU A 238 18.48 6.46 25.91
CA GLU A 238 18.27 6.69 27.34
C GLU A 238 19.29 5.94 28.20
N GLU A 239 19.62 4.69 27.85
CA GLU A 239 20.66 3.93 28.57
C GLU A 239 22.05 4.60 28.48
N ILE A 240 22.41 5.12 27.28
CA ILE A 240 23.66 5.89 27.11
C ILE A 240 23.68 7.15 27.98
N ILE A 241 22.55 7.87 28.08
CA ILE A 241 22.40 9.05 28.93
C ILE A 241 22.52 8.67 30.41
N ASP A 242 21.88 7.60 30.85
CA ASP A 242 21.93 7.11 32.23
C ASP A 242 23.35 6.69 32.66
N GLU A 243 24.19 6.23 31.71
CA GLU A 243 25.61 5.96 31.91
C GLU A 243 26.47 7.23 31.92
N GLY A 244 25.85 8.43 31.86
CA GLY A 244 26.50 9.73 31.84
C GLY A 244 27.10 10.12 30.50
N GLY A 245 26.56 9.55 29.39
CA GLY A 245 26.89 9.93 28.02
C GLY A 245 26.10 11.17 27.57
N VAL A 246 26.52 11.75 26.45
CA VAL A 246 25.77 12.79 25.73
C VAL A 246 24.66 12.11 24.93
N ASP A 247 23.48 12.73 24.81
CA ASP A 247 22.37 12.20 24.04
C ASP A 247 22.78 11.99 22.56
N PRO A 248 22.82 10.74 22.06
CA PRO A 248 23.25 10.48 20.70
C PRO A 248 22.23 10.96 19.65
N ARG A 249 21.03 11.37 20.06
CA ARG A 249 19.97 11.87 19.15
C ARG A 249 20.16 13.35 18.79
N GLU A 250 20.99 14.10 19.55
CA GLU A 250 21.28 15.51 19.28
C GLU A 250 22.21 15.71 18.08
N ASP A 251 23.04 14.72 17.74
CA ASP A 251 23.89 14.72 16.55
C ASP A 251 23.25 13.91 15.42
N PRO A 252 22.89 14.52 14.29
CA PRO A 252 22.21 13.84 13.19
C PRO A 252 22.97 12.62 12.63
N GLU A 253 24.31 12.67 12.58
CA GLU A 253 25.12 11.54 12.11
C GLU A 253 25.13 10.39 13.11
N VAL A 254 25.26 10.71 14.40
CA VAL A 254 25.24 9.70 15.48
C VAL A 254 23.86 9.10 15.63
N SER A 255 22.81 9.92 15.60
CA SER A 255 21.41 9.49 15.62
C SER A 255 21.11 8.51 14.48
N PHE A 256 21.60 8.80 13.29
CA PHE A 256 21.48 7.89 12.15
C PHE A 256 22.21 6.56 12.39
N ARG A 257 23.47 6.59 12.86
CA ARG A 257 24.24 5.38 13.16
C ARG A 257 23.57 4.53 14.24
N LEU A 258 23.02 5.17 15.26
CA LEU A 258 22.26 4.51 16.32
C LEU A 258 21.01 3.82 15.75
N SER A 259 20.20 4.52 14.96
CA SER A 259 19.01 3.95 14.33
C SER A 259 19.34 2.75 13.42
N GLN A 260 20.44 2.82 12.64
CA GLN A 260 20.90 1.70 11.82
C GLN A 260 21.38 0.51 12.67
N ALA A 261 22.06 0.78 13.79
CA ALA A 261 22.48 -0.26 14.72
C ALA A 261 21.26 -0.93 15.39
N CYS A 262 20.23 -0.15 15.74
CA CYS A 262 18.97 -0.65 16.29
C CYS A 262 18.18 -1.48 15.26
N GLU A 263 18.11 -1.04 14.00
CA GLU A 263 17.49 -1.85 12.93
C GLU A 263 18.21 -3.18 12.74
N THR A 264 19.56 -3.17 12.76
CA THR A 264 20.35 -4.38 12.67
C THR A 264 20.13 -5.29 13.89
N ALA A 265 20.06 -4.71 15.09
CA ALA A 265 19.78 -5.45 16.32
C ALA A 265 18.39 -6.07 16.30
N LYS A 266 17.36 -5.33 15.86
CA LYS A 266 15.99 -5.82 15.69
C LYS A 266 15.94 -7.06 14.78
N ARG A 267 16.56 -6.98 13.61
CA ARG A 267 16.66 -8.12 12.68
C ARG A 267 17.39 -9.31 13.29
N THR A 268 18.52 -9.06 13.96
CA THR A 268 19.29 -10.10 14.63
C THR A 268 18.47 -10.78 15.74
N LEU A 269 17.69 -10.01 16.50
CA LEU A 269 16.82 -10.55 17.55
C LEU A 269 15.65 -11.38 17.03
N SER A 270 15.30 -11.27 15.76
CA SER A 270 14.33 -12.19 15.13
C SER A 270 14.91 -13.61 14.97
N GLU A 271 16.24 -13.73 14.80
CA GLU A 271 16.93 -15.01 14.64
C GLU A 271 17.61 -15.51 15.93
N ARG A 272 18.15 -14.57 16.74
CA ARG A 272 18.94 -14.87 17.94
C ARG A 272 18.25 -14.34 19.19
N MET A 273 18.61 -14.92 20.34
CA MET A 273 18.05 -14.50 21.65
C MET A 273 18.74 -13.28 22.22
N VAL A 274 19.99 -12.98 21.79
CA VAL A 274 20.83 -11.90 22.31
C VAL A 274 21.64 -11.30 21.17
N THR A 275 21.85 -9.99 21.23
CA THR A 275 22.80 -9.26 20.39
C THR A 275 23.42 -8.11 21.18
N THR A 276 24.61 -7.66 20.77
CA THR A 276 25.27 -6.50 21.37
C THR A 276 25.32 -5.36 20.36
N LEU A 277 24.69 -4.24 20.69
CA LEU A 277 24.77 -2.98 19.93
C LEU A 277 26.02 -2.21 20.36
N ARG A 278 26.78 -1.69 19.39
CA ARG A 278 27.95 -0.86 19.65
C ARG A 278 27.80 0.49 18.96
N LEU A 279 28.12 1.55 19.70
CA LEU A 279 28.08 2.92 19.22
C LEU A 279 29.27 3.72 19.76
N SER A 280 30.03 4.37 18.86
CA SER A 280 31.07 5.34 19.26
C SER A 280 30.45 6.74 19.20
N HIS A 281 30.49 7.46 20.33
CA HIS A 281 29.92 8.80 20.45
C HIS A 281 30.69 9.63 21.50
N ASP A 282 30.98 10.89 21.25
CA ASP A 282 31.69 11.82 22.14
C ASP A 282 32.99 11.25 22.73
N GLY A 283 33.80 10.59 21.87
CA GLY A 283 35.06 9.97 22.24
C GLY A 283 34.96 8.75 23.16
N ARG A 284 33.77 8.19 23.37
CA ARG A 284 33.48 6.96 24.12
C ARG A 284 32.90 5.89 23.24
N ASP A 285 33.16 4.65 23.59
CA ASP A 285 32.56 3.46 22.97
C ASP A 285 31.51 2.87 23.92
N TYR A 286 30.26 2.84 23.49
CA TYR A 286 29.15 2.25 24.23
C TYR A 286 28.85 0.83 23.69
N SER A 287 28.49 -0.06 24.59
CA SER A 287 28.18 -1.45 24.28
C SER A 287 26.94 -1.88 25.05
N VAL A 288 25.79 -1.95 24.36
CA VAL A 288 24.49 -2.27 24.96
C VAL A 288 24.09 -3.70 24.59
N ASP A 289 23.90 -4.54 25.59
CA ASP A 289 23.41 -5.90 25.42
C ASP A 289 21.89 -5.91 25.35
N LEU A 290 21.37 -6.41 24.23
CA LEU A 290 19.96 -6.50 23.94
C LEU A 290 19.51 -7.96 23.88
N THR A 291 18.48 -8.30 24.64
CA THR A 291 17.82 -9.61 24.55
C THR A 291 16.50 -9.52 23.81
N ARG A 292 16.08 -10.60 23.15
CA ARG A 292 14.74 -10.67 22.52
C ARG A 292 13.64 -10.34 23.52
N SER A 293 13.69 -10.89 24.73
CA SER A 293 12.66 -10.62 25.75
C SER A 293 12.62 -9.17 26.23
N ARG A 294 13.77 -8.45 26.22
CA ARG A 294 13.81 -7.02 26.49
C ARG A 294 13.17 -6.25 25.34
N PHE A 295 13.55 -6.57 24.11
CA PHE A 295 12.99 -5.96 22.90
C PHE A 295 11.46 -6.13 22.83
N GLU A 296 10.96 -7.35 22.99
CA GLU A 296 9.52 -7.66 23.00
C GLU A 296 8.78 -6.90 24.10
N ARG A 297 9.37 -6.74 25.28
CA ARG A 297 8.76 -6.00 26.39
C ARG A 297 8.62 -4.51 26.08
N VAL A 298 9.66 -3.87 25.54
CA VAL A 298 9.64 -2.42 25.25
C VAL A 298 8.82 -2.05 24.03
N THR A 299 8.44 -3.04 23.21
CA THR A 299 7.60 -2.88 22.02
C THR A 299 6.23 -3.58 22.12
N ALA A 300 5.88 -4.05 23.33
CA ALA A 300 4.65 -4.83 23.54
C ALA A 300 3.37 -4.06 23.16
N ASP A 301 3.34 -2.76 23.38
CA ASP A 301 2.23 -1.89 23.00
C ASP A 301 2.04 -1.81 21.48
N LEU A 302 3.11 -1.81 20.71
CA LEU A 302 3.06 -1.81 19.24
C LEU A 302 2.46 -3.12 18.72
N LEU A 303 2.89 -4.26 19.29
CA LEU A 303 2.33 -5.56 18.94
C LEU A 303 0.86 -5.66 19.37
N GLN A 304 0.50 -5.13 20.55
CA GLN A 304 -0.88 -5.12 21.03
C GLN A 304 -1.81 -4.35 20.08
N ARG A 305 -1.37 -3.21 19.55
CA ARG A 305 -2.15 -2.45 18.55
C ARG A 305 -2.47 -3.30 17.33
N THR A 306 -1.51 -4.10 16.82
CA THR A 306 -1.76 -4.98 15.68
C THR A 306 -2.74 -6.11 16.04
N ARG A 307 -2.67 -6.65 17.28
CA ARG A 307 -3.59 -7.65 17.80
C ARG A 307 -5.01 -7.09 17.86
N ASP A 308 -5.21 -5.92 18.48
CA ASP A 308 -6.52 -5.30 18.64
C ASP A 308 -7.18 -5.05 17.27
N THR A 309 -6.41 -4.57 16.30
CA THR A 309 -6.90 -4.36 14.92
C THR A 309 -7.26 -5.69 14.26
N THR A 310 -6.49 -6.75 14.47
CA THR A 310 -6.78 -8.08 13.93
C THR A 310 -8.07 -8.64 14.52
N GLU A 311 -8.26 -8.56 15.84
CA GLU A 311 -9.48 -8.97 16.52
C GLU A 311 -10.71 -8.18 16.03
N LEU A 312 -10.54 -6.88 15.77
CA LEU A 312 -11.60 -6.03 15.20
C LEU A 312 -12.02 -6.50 13.80
N VAL A 313 -11.06 -6.84 12.91
CA VAL A 313 -11.37 -7.34 11.57
C VAL A 313 -12.12 -8.67 11.63
N LEU A 314 -11.72 -9.59 12.49
CA LEU A 314 -12.42 -10.86 12.69
C LEU A 314 -13.84 -10.63 13.19
N ALA A 315 -14.01 -9.75 14.17
CA ALA A 315 -15.34 -9.40 14.73
C ALA A 315 -16.25 -8.74 13.67
N GLN A 316 -15.73 -7.84 12.84
CA GLN A 316 -16.49 -7.19 11.76
C GLN A 316 -16.98 -8.19 10.69
N ALA A 317 -16.23 -9.24 10.46
CA ALA A 317 -16.59 -10.29 9.52
C ALA A 317 -17.44 -11.41 10.14
N ASP A 318 -17.70 -11.36 11.43
CA ASP A 318 -18.37 -12.42 12.21
C ASP A 318 -17.67 -13.78 12.04
N VAL A 319 -16.33 -13.78 12.22
CA VAL A 319 -15.46 -14.97 12.10
C VAL A 319 -14.62 -15.09 13.36
N GLN A 320 -14.52 -16.30 13.92
CA GLN A 320 -13.61 -16.58 15.02
C GLN A 320 -12.24 -17.03 14.50
N GLY A 321 -11.16 -16.77 15.24
CA GLY A 321 -9.82 -17.16 14.80
C GLY A 321 -9.70 -18.66 14.47
N ALA A 322 -10.34 -19.53 15.23
CA ALA A 322 -10.37 -20.98 14.98
C ALA A 322 -11.14 -21.41 13.72
N GLU A 323 -11.87 -20.50 13.06
CA GLU A 323 -12.58 -20.73 11.79
C GLU A 323 -11.75 -20.31 10.57
N LEU A 324 -10.54 -19.78 10.79
CA LEU A 324 -9.61 -19.46 9.71
C LEU A 324 -9.03 -20.75 9.12
N ASP A 325 -9.07 -20.86 7.81
CA ASP A 325 -8.39 -21.96 7.11
C ASP A 325 -6.88 -21.72 7.00
N GLU A 326 -6.45 -20.45 7.00
CA GLU A 326 -5.04 -20.09 6.85
C GLU A 326 -4.75 -18.67 7.34
N ILE A 327 -3.51 -18.44 7.78
CA ILE A 327 -2.95 -17.12 8.10
C ILE A 327 -1.74 -16.89 7.22
N VAL A 328 -1.77 -15.87 6.39
CA VAL A 328 -0.71 -15.49 5.45
C VAL A 328 0.02 -14.27 5.97
N LEU A 329 1.34 -14.38 6.10
CA LEU A 329 2.22 -13.31 6.55
C LEU A 329 2.81 -12.55 5.37
N ILE A 330 2.78 -11.23 5.45
CA ILE A 330 3.35 -10.31 4.46
C ILE A 330 4.15 -9.23 5.17
N GLY A 331 5.19 -8.75 4.48
CA GLY A 331 6.08 -7.72 5.00
C GLY A 331 7.20 -8.26 5.89
N GLY A 332 8.38 -7.66 5.77
CA GLY A 332 9.58 -8.14 6.46
C GLY A 332 9.51 -8.10 7.99
N SER A 333 8.62 -7.26 8.56
CA SER A 333 8.46 -7.14 10.03
C SER A 333 7.70 -8.33 10.64
N THR A 334 7.01 -9.14 9.84
CA THR A 334 6.38 -10.39 10.29
C THR A 334 7.39 -11.48 10.69
N ALA A 335 8.67 -11.29 10.36
CA ALA A 335 9.75 -12.15 10.83
C ALA A 335 10.00 -12.07 12.34
N MET A 336 9.47 -11.05 13.04
CA MET A 336 9.54 -10.93 14.50
C MET A 336 8.78 -12.10 15.16
N PRO A 337 9.42 -12.90 16.05
CA PRO A 337 8.79 -14.09 16.64
C PRO A 337 7.51 -13.79 17.42
N GLY A 338 7.44 -12.64 18.10
CA GLY A 338 6.23 -12.21 18.81
C GLY A 338 4.99 -12.07 17.92
N VAL A 339 5.16 -11.71 16.64
CA VAL A 339 4.06 -11.63 15.66
C VAL A 339 3.50 -13.04 15.39
N ARG A 340 4.38 -14.01 15.11
CA ARG A 340 3.95 -15.39 14.85
C ARG A 340 3.24 -16.01 16.06
N THR A 341 3.81 -15.82 17.24
CA THR A 341 3.19 -16.32 18.50
C THR A 341 1.82 -15.72 18.71
N MET A 342 1.67 -14.41 18.56
CA MET A 342 0.40 -13.71 18.72
C MET A 342 -0.66 -14.22 17.73
N LEU A 343 -0.30 -14.44 16.48
CA LEU A 343 -1.23 -14.92 15.45
C LEU A 343 -1.59 -16.40 15.63
N GLU A 344 -0.66 -17.23 16.09
CA GLU A 344 -0.93 -18.63 16.44
C GLU A 344 -1.93 -18.72 17.62
N GLU A 345 -1.79 -17.86 18.63
CA GLU A 345 -2.75 -17.77 19.74
C GLU A 345 -4.14 -17.34 19.25
N LEU A 346 -4.23 -16.38 18.32
CA LEU A 346 -5.50 -15.88 17.79
C LEU A 346 -6.18 -16.88 16.86
N GLY A 347 -5.42 -17.52 15.97
CA GLY A 347 -5.94 -18.40 14.93
C GLY A 347 -6.00 -19.88 15.33
N GLY A 348 -5.37 -20.26 16.45
CA GLY A 348 -5.28 -21.66 16.88
C GLY A 348 -4.42 -22.54 16.01
N GLN A 349 -3.68 -21.95 15.04
CA GLN A 349 -2.79 -22.63 14.11
C GLN A 349 -1.63 -21.70 13.72
N PRO A 350 -0.45 -22.24 13.39
CA PRO A 350 0.68 -21.42 12.97
C PRO A 350 0.41 -20.76 11.60
N PRO A 351 0.91 -19.54 11.37
CA PRO A 351 0.88 -18.92 10.07
C PRO A 351 1.60 -19.74 8.99
N SER A 352 1.13 -19.61 7.75
CA SER A 352 1.65 -20.30 6.57
C SER A 352 3.07 -19.88 6.22
N ASP A 353 3.90 -20.85 5.80
CA ASP A 353 5.23 -20.63 5.25
C ASP A 353 5.26 -20.81 3.71
N LEU A 354 4.10 -20.83 3.05
CA LEU A 354 3.98 -21.07 1.60
C LEU A 354 4.59 -19.95 0.75
N LEU A 355 4.52 -18.71 1.23
CA LEU A 355 4.96 -17.53 0.49
C LEU A 355 6.20 -16.90 1.13
N ASP A 356 7.01 -16.25 0.30
CA ASP A 356 7.99 -15.27 0.78
C ASP A 356 7.25 -13.97 1.14
N PRO A 357 7.24 -13.56 2.41
CA PRO A 357 6.51 -12.37 2.86
C PRO A 357 6.96 -11.06 2.21
N GLN A 358 8.16 -11.00 1.63
CA GLN A 358 8.69 -9.79 1.00
C GLN A 358 8.39 -9.72 -0.50
N LEU A 359 8.07 -10.84 -1.14
CA LEU A 359 7.88 -10.92 -2.59
C LEU A 359 6.42 -11.15 -3.00
N ALA A 360 5.60 -11.66 -2.08
CA ALA A 360 4.23 -12.08 -2.35
C ALA A 360 3.36 -10.97 -2.94
N VAL A 361 3.54 -9.72 -2.49
CA VAL A 361 2.77 -8.57 -2.95
C VAL A 361 3.07 -8.25 -4.42
N ALA A 362 4.35 -8.19 -4.81
CA ALA A 362 4.74 -7.96 -6.19
C ALA A 362 4.27 -9.09 -7.11
N GLN A 363 4.39 -10.34 -6.66
CA GLN A 363 3.90 -11.52 -7.39
C GLN A 363 2.38 -11.46 -7.63
N GLY A 364 1.62 -11.06 -6.62
CA GLY A 364 0.16 -10.90 -6.74
C GLY A 364 -0.24 -9.74 -7.65
N ALA A 365 0.49 -8.65 -7.62
CA ALA A 365 0.31 -7.56 -8.58
C ALA A 365 0.55 -8.02 -10.02
N ALA A 366 1.55 -8.90 -10.24
CA ALA A 366 1.82 -9.49 -11.56
C ALA A 366 0.70 -10.46 -12.00
N ILE A 367 0.16 -11.26 -11.09
CA ILE A 367 -1.00 -12.11 -11.39
C ILE A 367 -2.21 -11.24 -11.76
N HIS A 368 -2.47 -10.16 -11.01
CA HIS A 368 -3.55 -9.23 -11.31
C HIS A 368 -3.34 -8.53 -12.67
N ALA A 369 -2.12 -8.11 -12.97
CA ALA A 369 -1.75 -7.56 -14.26
C ALA A 369 -2.08 -8.53 -15.41
N ALA A 370 -1.71 -9.80 -15.27
CA ALA A 370 -2.01 -10.83 -16.25
C ALA A 370 -3.53 -11.10 -16.38
N ILE A 371 -4.30 -11.02 -15.30
CA ILE A 371 -5.77 -11.10 -15.34
C ILE A 371 -6.35 -9.96 -16.19
N LEU A 372 -5.87 -8.72 -16.02
CA LEU A 372 -6.32 -7.58 -16.81
C LEU A 372 -5.94 -7.75 -18.29
N GLU A 373 -4.69 -8.09 -18.57
CA GLU A 373 -4.19 -8.34 -19.93
C GLU A 373 -4.97 -9.46 -20.65
N SER A 374 -5.32 -10.53 -19.94
CA SER A 374 -6.08 -11.65 -20.50
C SER A 374 -7.45 -11.25 -21.04
N ARG A 375 -8.02 -10.15 -20.53
CA ARG A 375 -9.36 -9.62 -20.89
C ARG A 375 -9.32 -8.62 -22.05
N GLU A 376 -8.15 -8.14 -22.43
CA GLU A 376 -7.98 -7.22 -23.56
C GLU A 376 -8.17 -7.99 -24.90
N GLU A 377 -8.93 -7.41 -25.83
CA GLU A 377 -9.15 -8.00 -27.15
C GLU A 377 -7.93 -7.77 -28.06
N GLY A 378 -7.51 -8.81 -28.79
CA GLY A 378 -6.45 -8.70 -29.83
C GLY A 378 -5.02 -8.81 -29.29
N VAL A 379 -4.82 -9.02 -28.00
CA VAL A 379 -3.51 -9.25 -27.40
C VAL A 379 -3.24 -10.76 -27.34
N ASP A 380 -2.40 -11.25 -28.24
CA ASP A 380 -1.79 -12.59 -28.15
C ASP A 380 -0.49 -12.49 -27.34
N GLY A 381 -0.59 -12.13 -26.07
CA GLY A 381 0.53 -11.88 -25.16
C GLY A 381 1.32 -13.12 -24.73
N GLY A 382 1.64 -14.04 -25.66
CA GLY A 382 2.49 -15.23 -25.37
C GLY A 382 1.87 -16.25 -24.42
N THR A 383 0.80 -15.88 -23.73
CA THR A 383 0.10 -16.72 -22.75
C THR A 383 -0.68 -17.82 -23.45
N GLY A 384 -0.35 -19.08 -23.18
CA GLY A 384 -1.06 -20.23 -23.77
C GLY A 384 -2.58 -20.16 -23.52
N ARG A 385 -3.39 -20.62 -24.49
CA ARG A 385 -4.88 -20.54 -24.42
C ARG A 385 -5.47 -21.07 -23.11
N ALA A 386 -4.85 -22.08 -22.51
CA ALA A 386 -5.31 -22.67 -21.25
C ALA A 386 -5.10 -21.71 -20.07
N LEU A 387 -3.93 -21.09 -19.97
CA LEU A 387 -3.61 -20.10 -18.95
C LEU A 387 -4.49 -18.85 -19.08
N ARG A 388 -4.68 -18.36 -20.31
CA ARG A 388 -5.59 -17.22 -20.57
C ARG A 388 -7.02 -17.50 -20.10
N ARG A 389 -7.55 -18.69 -20.37
CA ARG A 389 -8.91 -19.08 -19.89
C ARG A 389 -8.96 -19.14 -18.35
N ARG A 390 -7.91 -19.67 -17.73
CA ARG A 390 -7.79 -19.72 -16.26
C ARG A 390 -7.82 -18.33 -15.68
N LEU A 391 -7.03 -17.39 -16.21
CA LEU A 391 -6.96 -15.98 -15.76
C LEU A 391 -8.31 -15.25 -15.95
N GLN A 392 -8.96 -15.42 -17.11
CA GLN A 392 -10.26 -14.81 -17.40
C GLN A 392 -11.38 -15.26 -16.47
N ALA A 393 -11.29 -16.46 -15.91
CA ALA A 393 -12.26 -17.00 -14.98
C ALA A 393 -12.14 -16.40 -13.57
N ILE A 394 -11.01 -15.78 -13.24
CA ILE A 394 -10.77 -15.23 -11.91
C ILE A 394 -11.45 -13.87 -11.78
N SER A 395 -12.16 -13.66 -10.70
CA SER A 395 -12.70 -12.36 -10.32
C SER A 395 -12.27 -11.99 -8.90
N THR A 396 -12.01 -10.71 -8.70
CA THR A 396 -11.70 -10.12 -7.39
C THR A 396 -12.83 -9.17 -7.00
N ALA A 397 -13.26 -9.24 -5.75
CA ALA A 397 -14.21 -8.31 -5.17
C ALA A 397 -13.61 -7.71 -3.90
N ASN A 398 -13.50 -6.39 -3.89
CA ASN A 398 -12.98 -5.62 -2.77
C ASN A 398 -14.11 -5.00 -1.95
N VAL A 399 -13.75 -4.42 -0.81
CA VAL A 399 -14.61 -3.50 -0.06
C VAL A 399 -13.93 -2.12 -0.03
N ASN A 400 -14.66 -1.05 0.28
CA ASN A 400 -14.04 0.24 0.54
C ASN A 400 -13.35 0.23 1.92
N SER A 401 -12.20 0.88 2.04
CA SER A 401 -11.42 0.95 3.29
C SER A 401 -11.93 2.01 4.27
N HIS A 402 -12.58 3.04 3.76
CA HIS A 402 -13.09 4.16 4.55
C HIS A 402 -14.53 4.48 4.19
N SER A 403 -15.28 4.99 5.16
CA SER A 403 -16.62 5.52 4.90
C SER A 403 -16.53 6.77 4.03
N LEU A 404 -17.42 6.87 3.05
CA LEU A 404 -17.60 8.05 2.22
C LEU A 404 -18.84 8.81 2.67
N GLY A 405 -18.73 10.12 2.79
CA GLY A 405 -19.81 10.97 3.20
C GLY A 405 -19.82 12.33 2.51
N VAL A 406 -20.83 13.10 2.83
CA VAL A 406 -20.97 14.48 2.42
C VAL A 406 -21.06 15.39 3.65
N GLU A 407 -20.47 16.60 3.55
CA GLU A 407 -20.69 17.62 4.56
C GLU A 407 -22.13 18.10 4.50
N VAL A 408 -22.85 17.99 5.61
CA VAL A 408 -24.22 18.48 5.78
C VAL A 408 -24.21 19.54 6.87
N THR A 409 -25.00 20.59 6.68
CA THR A 409 -25.21 21.67 7.65
C THR A 409 -26.64 21.65 8.19
N ASP A 410 -26.80 22.01 9.47
CA ASP A 410 -28.11 22.15 10.04
C ASP A 410 -28.85 23.32 9.38
N ARG A 411 -30.17 23.18 9.23
CA ARG A 411 -31.03 24.21 8.60
C ARG A 411 -31.15 25.47 9.47
N ASP A 412 -31.23 25.27 10.78
CA ASP A 412 -31.49 26.35 11.75
C ASP A 412 -30.17 26.90 12.32
N ASP A 413 -29.07 26.13 12.27
CA ASP A 413 -27.72 26.54 12.66
C ASP A 413 -26.68 26.17 11.60
N THR A 414 -26.43 27.07 10.67
CA THR A 414 -25.46 26.86 9.58
C THR A 414 -24.01 26.69 10.04
N LYS A 415 -23.70 26.89 11.33
CA LYS A 415 -22.40 26.57 11.93
C LYS A 415 -22.30 25.12 12.38
N SER A 416 -23.44 24.47 12.63
CA SER A 416 -23.49 23.05 12.93
C SER A 416 -23.37 22.25 11.65
N ARG A 417 -22.25 21.56 11.49
CA ARG A 417 -21.94 20.73 10.31
C ARG A 417 -21.44 19.37 10.74
N TRP A 418 -21.76 18.35 9.95
CA TRP A 418 -21.31 16.99 10.22
C TRP A 418 -21.08 16.19 8.93
N ASN A 419 -20.30 15.14 9.05
CA ASN A 419 -20.13 14.12 8.01
C ASN A 419 -21.34 13.20 8.00
N HIS A 420 -22.13 13.25 6.94
CA HIS A 420 -23.22 12.32 6.70
C HIS A 420 -22.70 11.15 5.85
N ILE A 421 -22.53 9.99 6.46
CA ILE A 421 -22.00 8.81 5.78
C ILE A 421 -23.00 8.29 4.76
N MET A 422 -22.57 8.23 3.50
CA MET A 422 -23.33 7.69 2.37
C MET A 422 -23.03 6.21 2.13
N ILE A 423 -21.73 5.85 2.12
CA ILE A 423 -21.24 4.49 1.94
C ILE A 423 -20.37 4.16 3.15
N PRO A 424 -20.81 3.26 4.06
CA PRO A 424 -20.00 2.82 5.18
C PRO A 424 -18.74 2.06 4.73
N ARG A 425 -17.69 2.05 5.55
CA ARG A 425 -16.52 1.21 5.34
C ARG A 425 -16.90 -0.28 5.27
N ASN A 426 -16.06 -1.07 4.64
CA ASN A 426 -16.29 -2.49 4.40
C ASN A 426 -17.55 -2.79 3.54
N THR A 427 -18.06 -1.78 2.80
CA THR A 427 -19.11 -2.00 1.80
C THR A 427 -18.51 -2.62 0.54
N PRO A 428 -19.08 -3.73 0.02
CA PRO A 428 -18.59 -4.34 -1.22
C PRO A 428 -18.61 -3.37 -2.41
N VAL A 429 -17.53 -3.36 -3.20
CA VAL A 429 -17.42 -2.56 -4.43
C VAL A 429 -17.41 -3.47 -5.66
N PRO A 430 -18.05 -3.08 -6.79
CA PRO A 430 -18.69 -1.79 -7.03
C PRO A 430 -20.00 -1.62 -6.27
N CYS A 431 -20.30 -0.39 -5.87
CA CYS A 431 -21.58 -0.03 -5.23
C CYS A 431 -22.02 1.37 -5.63
N GLN A 432 -23.31 1.64 -5.42
CA GLN A 432 -23.90 2.93 -5.68
C GLN A 432 -25.00 3.20 -4.66
N VAL A 433 -24.97 4.39 -4.06
CA VAL A 433 -25.96 4.85 -3.08
C VAL A 433 -26.46 6.23 -3.49
N THR A 434 -27.76 6.43 -3.40
CA THR A 434 -28.41 7.71 -3.68
C THR A 434 -29.19 8.17 -2.47
N GLN A 435 -28.99 9.40 -2.02
CA GLN A 435 -29.75 10.00 -0.92
C GLN A 435 -30.24 11.39 -1.27
N ARG A 436 -31.32 11.82 -0.59
CA ARG A 436 -31.92 13.13 -0.79
C ARG A 436 -31.59 14.07 0.36
N PHE A 437 -31.18 15.24 0.00
CA PHE A 437 -30.92 16.39 0.88
C PHE A 437 -31.81 17.57 0.46
N VAL A 438 -31.72 18.66 1.19
CA VAL A 438 -32.46 19.89 0.87
C VAL A 438 -31.56 21.11 0.97
N THR A 439 -31.90 22.19 0.22
CA THR A 439 -31.20 23.45 0.33
C THR A 439 -31.57 24.16 1.65
N ASN A 440 -30.63 24.91 2.24
CA ASN A 440 -30.86 25.68 3.48
C ASN A 440 -31.27 27.12 3.21
N THR A 441 -31.11 27.63 1.99
CA THR A 441 -31.33 29.05 1.64
C THR A 441 -32.28 29.20 0.47
N ASP A 442 -32.98 30.31 0.45
CA ASP A 442 -33.80 30.71 -0.69
C ASP A 442 -32.91 31.19 -1.84
N ASN A 443 -33.30 30.86 -3.06
CA ASN A 443 -32.68 31.28 -4.31
C ASN A 443 -31.14 31.15 -4.31
N PRO A 444 -30.60 29.92 -4.03
CA PRO A 444 -29.16 29.71 -3.99
C PRO A 444 -28.55 29.93 -5.37
N ARG A 445 -27.37 30.58 -5.44
CA ARG A 445 -26.62 30.78 -6.69
C ARG A 445 -25.92 29.51 -7.15
N ALA A 446 -25.56 28.63 -6.20
CA ALA A 446 -24.97 27.34 -6.41
C ALA A 446 -25.20 26.46 -5.19
N ILE A 447 -25.22 25.14 -5.41
CA ILE A 447 -25.24 24.14 -4.34
C ILE A 447 -23.83 23.57 -4.24
N TYR A 448 -23.20 23.68 -3.07
CA TYR A 448 -21.86 23.19 -2.80
C TYR A 448 -21.95 21.78 -2.21
N ILE A 449 -21.23 20.86 -2.81
CA ILE A 449 -21.10 19.48 -2.34
C ILE A 449 -19.64 19.25 -1.97
N ARG A 450 -19.38 19.02 -0.70
CA ARG A 450 -18.05 18.66 -0.20
C ARG A 450 -18.04 17.19 0.14
N LEU A 451 -17.07 16.47 -0.42
CA LEU A 451 -16.91 15.04 -0.31
C LEU A 451 -15.91 14.72 0.79
N LEU A 452 -16.34 13.86 1.70
CA LEU A 452 -15.57 13.49 2.90
C LEU A 452 -15.27 12.00 2.90
N GLU A 453 -14.11 11.67 3.43
CA GLU A 453 -13.68 10.31 3.74
C GLU A 453 -13.31 10.23 5.22
N GLY A 454 -13.98 9.35 5.98
CA GLY A 454 -13.78 9.20 7.41
C GLY A 454 -15.00 8.62 8.14
N GLU A 455 -14.72 8.06 9.32
CA GLU A 455 -15.67 7.27 10.11
C GLU A 455 -16.47 8.10 11.12
N VAL A 456 -16.00 9.31 11.40
CA VAL A 456 -16.55 10.15 12.48
C VAL A 456 -17.48 11.22 11.95
N SER A 457 -18.39 11.67 12.80
CA SER A 457 -19.33 12.75 12.46
C SER A 457 -18.66 14.13 12.35
N ASP A 458 -17.54 14.35 13.06
CA ASP A 458 -16.80 15.60 13.01
C ASP A 458 -16.11 15.80 11.65
N VAL A 459 -16.52 16.85 10.92
CA VAL A 459 -16.00 17.18 9.58
C VAL A 459 -14.51 17.48 9.60
N ASP A 460 -14.01 18.13 10.65
CA ASP A 460 -12.62 18.56 10.74
C ASP A 460 -11.66 17.38 11.01
N SER A 461 -12.21 16.27 11.47
CA SER A 461 -11.52 14.99 11.64
C SER A 461 -11.59 14.06 10.41
N CYS A 462 -12.32 14.48 9.36
CA CYS A 462 -12.42 13.74 8.09
C CYS A 462 -11.46 14.31 7.04
N VAL A 463 -11.14 13.49 6.05
CA VAL A 463 -10.35 13.91 4.89
C VAL A 463 -11.29 14.46 3.81
N VAL A 464 -11.02 15.68 3.34
CA VAL A 464 -11.72 16.24 2.18
C VAL A 464 -11.10 15.64 0.91
N ILE A 465 -11.85 14.81 0.19
CA ILE A 465 -11.39 14.14 -1.04
C ILE A 465 -11.74 14.91 -2.32
N GLY A 466 -12.67 15.86 -2.23
CA GLY A 466 -13.04 16.74 -3.32
C GLY A 466 -14.21 17.65 -2.96
N ASP A 467 -14.49 18.59 -3.83
CA ASP A 467 -15.68 19.43 -3.80
C ASP A 467 -16.11 19.81 -5.23
N PHE A 468 -17.40 20.01 -5.42
CA PHE A 468 -17.96 20.51 -6.67
C PHE A 468 -19.24 21.31 -6.43
N ARG A 469 -19.77 21.92 -7.49
CA ARG A 469 -20.94 22.78 -7.40
C ARG A 469 -21.94 22.43 -8.46
N VAL A 470 -23.23 22.43 -8.09
CA VAL A 470 -24.34 22.51 -9.05
C VAL A 470 -24.60 23.98 -9.29
N VAL A 471 -24.41 24.43 -10.51
CA VAL A 471 -24.60 25.82 -10.97
C VAL A 471 -25.77 25.91 -11.95
N ASP A 472 -26.09 27.11 -12.44
CA ASP A 472 -27.21 27.35 -13.40
C ASP A 472 -28.56 26.88 -12.87
N LEU A 473 -28.78 27.10 -11.57
CA LEU A 473 -29.99 26.72 -10.88
C LEU A 473 -31.19 27.58 -11.36
N PRO A 474 -32.41 27.02 -11.39
CA PRO A 474 -33.60 27.78 -11.69
C PRO A 474 -33.78 28.96 -10.73
N PRO A 475 -34.24 30.11 -11.20
CA PRO A 475 -34.53 31.24 -10.32
C PRO A 475 -35.75 30.94 -9.43
N GLY A 476 -35.72 31.47 -8.19
CA GLY A 476 -36.83 31.36 -7.27
C GLY A 476 -36.94 30.04 -6.50
N LEU A 477 -35.88 29.24 -6.45
CA LEU A 477 -35.83 28.04 -5.61
C LEU A 477 -35.95 28.43 -4.14
N ALA A 478 -36.89 27.81 -3.43
CA ALA A 478 -37.06 28.01 -1.99
C ALA A 478 -36.09 27.20 -1.17
N ALA A 479 -35.78 27.62 0.05
CA ALA A 479 -35.16 26.79 1.05
C ALA A 479 -35.99 25.52 1.26
N GLY A 480 -35.35 24.37 1.37
CA GLY A 480 -36.00 23.05 1.38
C GLY A 480 -36.19 22.43 0.00
N THR A 481 -35.65 23.04 -1.08
CA THR A 481 -35.63 22.41 -2.41
C THR A 481 -34.83 21.10 -2.37
N PRO A 482 -35.42 20.00 -2.86
CA PRO A 482 -34.77 18.68 -2.78
C PRO A 482 -33.60 18.56 -3.77
N ILE A 483 -32.52 18.00 -3.28
CA ILE A 483 -31.29 17.66 -4.00
C ILE A 483 -31.05 16.16 -3.86
N GLU A 484 -30.77 15.50 -4.94
CA GLU A 484 -30.35 14.11 -4.94
C GLU A 484 -28.84 14.04 -5.12
N VAL A 485 -28.15 13.39 -4.19
CA VAL A 485 -26.72 13.13 -4.27
C VAL A 485 -26.51 11.63 -4.43
N GLN A 486 -25.79 11.26 -5.48
CA GLN A 486 -25.45 9.91 -5.81
C GLN A 486 -23.95 9.71 -5.64
N TYR A 487 -23.57 8.71 -4.84
CA TYR A 487 -22.21 8.24 -4.66
C TYR A 487 -22.05 6.85 -5.24
N GLY A 488 -20.92 6.56 -5.85
CA GLY A 488 -20.61 5.23 -6.33
C GLY A 488 -19.11 4.95 -6.38
N TYR A 489 -18.79 3.67 -6.19
CA TYR A 489 -17.53 3.09 -6.59
C TYR A 489 -17.72 2.29 -7.87
N ASP A 490 -16.87 2.49 -8.86
CA ASP A 490 -16.79 1.59 -10.01
C ASP A 490 -15.94 0.33 -9.68
N ARG A 491 -15.82 -0.56 -10.68
CA ARG A 491 -15.06 -1.82 -10.52
C ARG A 491 -13.56 -1.60 -10.26
N SER A 492 -13.03 -0.46 -10.68
CA SER A 492 -11.62 -0.08 -10.49
C SER A 492 -11.39 0.65 -9.16
N GLY A 493 -12.45 0.80 -8.34
CA GLY A 493 -12.38 1.52 -7.06
C GLY A 493 -12.37 3.04 -7.20
N HIS A 494 -12.68 3.60 -8.39
CA HIS A 494 -12.81 5.04 -8.54
C HIS A 494 -14.13 5.51 -7.98
N ILE A 495 -14.06 6.63 -7.25
CA ILE A 495 -15.23 7.30 -6.71
C ILE A 495 -15.85 8.18 -7.80
N LYS A 496 -17.17 8.05 -7.96
CA LYS A 496 -17.99 8.90 -8.84
C LYS A 496 -19.10 9.51 -8.02
N VAL A 497 -19.27 10.80 -8.14
CA VAL A 497 -20.32 11.53 -7.43
C VAL A 497 -21.08 12.42 -8.39
N ALA A 498 -22.41 12.36 -8.30
CA ALA A 498 -23.30 13.28 -9.01
C ALA A 498 -24.28 13.91 -8.03
N ALA A 499 -24.64 15.15 -8.29
CA ALA A 499 -25.69 15.83 -7.55
C ALA A 499 -26.67 16.50 -8.52
N ARG A 500 -27.96 16.34 -8.25
CA ARG A 500 -29.03 16.84 -9.09
C ARG A 500 -30.05 17.60 -8.25
N GLU A 501 -30.35 18.84 -8.64
CA GLU A 501 -31.46 19.60 -8.13
C GLU A 501 -32.75 19.10 -8.84
N LEU A 502 -33.83 18.80 -8.07
CA LEU A 502 -34.96 18.04 -8.58
C LEU A 502 -36.12 18.89 -9.11
N VAL A 503 -36.12 20.24 -8.96
CA VAL A 503 -37.17 21.14 -9.48
C VAL A 503 -36.85 21.52 -10.93
N GLY A 504 -35.63 22.03 -11.20
CA GLY A 504 -35.15 22.37 -12.53
C GLY A 504 -34.41 21.28 -13.25
N ASN A 505 -34.12 20.17 -12.55
CA ASN A 505 -33.35 19.03 -13.04
C ASN A 505 -31.91 19.38 -13.45
N THR A 506 -31.28 20.33 -12.74
CA THR A 506 -29.91 20.76 -12.97
C THR A 506 -28.95 19.81 -12.26
N GLU A 507 -27.93 19.31 -12.99
CA GLU A 507 -27.01 18.27 -12.52
C GLU A 507 -25.55 18.72 -12.65
N ALA A 508 -24.68 18.26 -11.73
CA ALA A 508 -23.23 18.29 -11.83
C ALA A 508 -22.64 16.97 -11.31
N SER A 509 -21.47 16.59 -11.81
CA SER A 509 -20.77 15.38 -11.40
C SER A 509 -19.26 15.57 -11.33
N VAL A 510 -18.59 14.71 -10.58
CA VAL A 510 -17.13 14.64 -10.44
C VAL A 510 -16.69 13.16 -10.27
#